data_d734accff9d945fb313f2499f2a27741
#
_entry.id   d734accff9d945fb313f2499f2a27741
#
_cell.length_a   1.000
_cell.length_b   1.000
_cell.length_c   1.000
_cell.angle_alpha   90.00
_cell.angle_beta   90.00
_cell.angle_gamma   90.00
#
_symmetry.space_group_name_H-M   'P 1'
#
loop_
_entity.id
_entity.type
_entity.pdbx_description
1 polymer ?
#
loop_
_entity_poly.entity_id
_entity_poly.type
_entity_poly.pdbx_seq_one_letter_code
_entity_poly.pdbx_strand_id
1 'polypeptide(L)'
;MMVTLLAKSSSPAMRDMLKDLYASISESKNKKIQDKQAVVLKYMRFAMKLDDLDDVMKILQKKDASPDLISSAFRTARYLIDEAPPAKRKALSSKLLQYQKEMPEENVKMLYKLLARTGDPKVLDMMEKSYKEDTKKALAIITAWGDWNTDDAVPYLFKAWKDESLHERVRSQAHDSILRVLSVDRDRDDNATLKLFDPLIADAKTSERRQFLVSAFKRLSNRPYVIRLLGRIKQTAEDQRNAVEPKFQAAEEALFKAEDKFKANPGDAAAKADYEAKEKIYNELSSQKTGEDKVIAAVDKALEKVRKTPDPTRKAASAEDRDDDDSSVIKTI
;
A
#
# COMPACT_ATOMS: atom_id res chain seq x y z
N MET A 1 -28.12 7.43 -11.48
CA MET A 1 -28.84 6.53 -10.57
C MET A 1 -29.42 5.31 -11.30
N MET A 2 -30.13 5.46 -12.43
CA MET A 2 -30.73 4.35 -13.19
C MET A 2 -29.68 3.29 -13.65
N VAL A 3 -28.57 3.70 -14.28
CA VAL A 3 -27.49 2.79 -14.73
C VAL A 3 -26.89 1.96 -13.59
N THR A 4 -26.81 2.53 -12.37
CA THR A 4 -26.27 1.81 -11.20
C THR A 4 -27.20 0.73 -10.69
N LEU A 5 -28.51 0.99 -10.70
CA LEU A 5 -29.55 0.01 -10.32
C LEU A 5 -29.63 -1.11 -11.35
N LEU A 6 -29.58 -0.75 -12.62
CA LEU A 6 -29.59 -1.68 -13.74
C LEU A 6 -28.36 -2.61 -13.73
N ALA A 7 -27.18 -2.07 -13.48
CA ALA A 7 -25.93 -2.85 -13.43
C ALA A 7 -25.90 -3.87 -12.27
N LYS A 8 -26.63 -3.61 -11.18
CA LYS A 8 -26.69 -4.52 -10.01
C LYS A 8 -27.75 -5.63 -10.17
N SER A 9 -28.62 -5.55 -11.17
CA SER A 9 -29.72 -6.53 -11.34
C SER A 9 -29.25 -7.90 -11.83
N SER A 10 -27.98 -8.08 -12.22
CA SER A 10 -27.38 -9.32 -12.75
C SER A 10 -28.18 -10.05 -13.85
N SER A 11 -29.21 -9.40 -14.41
CA SER A 11 -30.00 -9.96 -15.50
C SER A 11 -29.23 -9.98 -16.82
N PRO A 12 -29.23 -11.11 -17.59
CA PRO A 12 -28.60 -11.17 -18.91
C PRO A 12 -29.10 -10.07 -19.87
N ALA A 13 -30.39 -9.82 -19.91
CA ALA A 13 -30.99 -8.77 -20.76
C ALA A 13 -30.46 -7.36 -20.41
N MET A 14 -30.24 -7.11 -19.13
CA MET A 14 -29.66 -5.84 -18.69
C MET A 14 -28.23 -5.69 -19.10
N ARG A 15 -27.41 -6.76 -19.02
CA ARG A 15 -26.04 -6.80 -19.51
C ARG A 15 -25.98 -6.45 -21.00
N ASP A 16 -26.83 -7.08 -21.81
CA ASP A 16 -26.86 -6.85 -23.24
C ASP A 16 -27.30 -5.41 -23.58
N MET A 17 -28.33 -4.90 -22.90
CA MET A 17 -28.74 -3.49 -23.04
C MET A 17 -27.60 -2.49 -22.66
N LEU A 18 -26.82 -2.76 -21.62
CA LEU A 18 -25.70 -1.91 -21.26
C LEU A 18 -24.55 -2.00 -22.27
N LYS A 19 -24.32 -3.18 -22.88
CA LYS A 19 -23.35 -3.36 -23.99
C LYS A 19 -23.80 -2.58 -25.23
N ASP A 20 -25.04 -2.67 -25.61
CA ASP A 20 -25.62 -1.93 -26.75
C ASP A 20 -25.51 -0.42 -26.54
N LEU A 21 -25.82 0.04 -25.33
CA LEU A 21 -25.66 1.45 -24.95
C LEU A 21 -24.20 1.89 -25.06
N TYR A 22 -23.28 1.07 -24.56
CA TYR A 22 -21.84 1.36 -24.64
C TYR A 22 -21.36 1.42 -26.09
N ALA A 23 -21.77 0.46 -26.93
CA ALA A 23 -21.45 0.42 -28.35
C ALA A 23 -21.98 1.66 -29.07
N SER A 24 -23.25 2.00 -28.87
CA SER A 24 -23.89 3.20 -29.45
C SER A 24 -23.16 4.49 -29.05
N ILE A 25 -22.72 4.61 -27.79
CA ILE A 25 -21.93 5.76 -27.34
C ILE A 25 -20.55 5.77 -28.00
N SER A 26 -19.91 4.60 -28.16
CA SER A 26 -18.59 4.44 -28.76
C SER A 26 -18.56 4.86 -30.24
N GLU A 27 -19.61 4.58 -30.97
CA GLU A 27 -19.76 4.88 -32.39
C GLU A 27 -20.21 6.32 -32.66
N SER A 28 -20.60 7.04 -31.62
CA SER A 28 -21.09 8.42 -31.76
C SER A 28 -19.99 9.35 -32.26
N LYS A 29 -20.30 10.15 -33.29
CA LYS A 29 -19.43 11.24 -33.76
C LYS A 29 -19.41 12.45 -32.82
N ASN A 30 -20.33 12.51 -31.85
CA ASN A 30 -20.42 13.62 -30.90
C ASN A 30 -19.49 13.35 -29.69
N LYS A 31 -18.43 14.18 -29.58
CA LYS A 31 -17.42 14.04 -28.50
C LYS A 31 -18.05 14.07 -27.09
N LYS A 32 -19.06 14.92 -26.87
CA LYS A 32 -19.76 14.97 -25.56
C LYS A 32 -20.49 13.67 -25.22
N ILE A 33 -20.91 12.90 -26.22
CA ILE A 33 -21.50 11.59 -26.05
C ILE A 33 -20.39 10.58 -25.80
N GLN A 34 -19.29 10.62 -26.57
CA GLN A 34 -18.13 9.75 -26.35
C GLN A 34 -17.55 9.91 -24.93
N ASP A 35 -17.53 11.12 -24.38
CA ASP A 35 -17.07 11.38 -23.00
C ASP A 35 -17.92 10.65 -21.94
N LYS A 36 -19.14 10.17 -22.29
CA LYS A 36 -19.95 9.32 -21.40
C LYS A 36 -19.50 7.87 -21.34
N GLN A 37 -18.66 7.40 -22.26
CA GLN A 37 -18.17 6.01 -22.29
C GLN A 37 -17.55 5.58 -20.95
N ALA A 38 -16.69 6.44 -20.37
CA ALA A 38 -16.06 6.18 -19.09
C ALA A 38 -17.07 5.93 -17.96
N VAL A 39 -18.17 6.71 -17.95
CA VAL A 39 -19.24 6.59 -16.96
C VAL A 39 -20.01 5.31 -17.14
N VAL A 40 -20.40 4.98 -18.39
CA VAL A 40 -21.15 3.74 -18.68
C VAL A 40 -20.29 2.53 -18.33
N LEU A 41 -19.02 2.48 -18.76
CA LEU A 41 -18.11 1.39 -18.48
C LEU A 41 -17.91 1.18 -16.96
N LYS A 42 -17.78 2.27 -16.19
CA LYS A 42 -17.68 2.22 -14.73
C LYS A 42 -18.82 1.45 -14.07
N TYR A 43 -20.05 1.61 -14.56
CA TYR A 43 -21.21 0.92 -14.00
C TYR A 43 -21.43 -0.45 -14.64
N MET A 44 -21.14 -0.59 -15.94
CA MET A 44 -21.30 -1.82 -16.69
C MET A 44 -20.42 -2.96 -16.12
N ARG A 45 -19.32 -2.66 -15.45
CA ARG A 45 -18.42 -3.66 -14.83
C ARG A 45 -19.13 -4.67 -13.94
N PHE A 46 -20.24 -4.28 -13.27
CA PHE A 46 -21.00 -5.18 -12.39
C PHE A 46 -21.89 -6.16 -13.15
N ALA A 47 -22.18 -5.87 -14.43
CA ALA A 47 -22.92 -6.76 -15.33
C ALA A 47 -22.00 -7.58 -16.25
N MET A 48 -20.72 -7.21 -16.34
CA MET A 48 -19.72 -7.90 -17.16
C MET A 48 -19.25 -9.22 -16.53
N LYS A 49 -18.82 -10.13 -17.38
CA LYS A 49 -18.21 -11.41 -17.00
C LYS A 49 -16.75 -11.47 -17.46
N LEU A 50 -16.02 -12.46 -17.01
CA LEU A 50 -14.62 -12.64 -17.37
C LEU A 50 -14.39 -12.71 -18.88
N ASP A 51 -15.34 -13.24 -19.63
CA ASP A 51 -15.31 -13.33 -21.10
C ASP A 51 -15.29 -11.95 -21.79
N ASP A 52 -15.76 -10.91 -21.08
CA ASP A 52 -15.74 -9.52 -21.58
C ASP A 52 -14.38 -8.82 -21.38
N LEU A 53 -13.41 -9.50 -20.77
CA LEU A 53 -12.10 -8.92 -20.47
C LEU A 53 -11.36 -8.43 -21.72
N ASP A 54 -11.50 -9.15 -22.84
CA ASP A 54 -10.85 -8.80 -24.11
C ASP A 54 -11.32 -7.44 -24.64
N ASP A 55 -12.61 -7.16 -24.55
CA ASP A 55 -13.16 -5.88 -25.00
C ASP A 55 -12.67 -4.73 -24.13
N VAL A 56 -12.50 -4.97 -22.82
CA VAL A 56 -11.93 -3.99 -21.90
C VAL A 56 -10.46 -3.77 -22.16
N MET A 57 -9.69 -4.83 -22.46
CA MET A 57 -8.26 -4.73 -22.78
C MET A 57 -8.01 -3.96 -24.09
N LYS A 58 -8.85 -4.12 -25.11
CA LYS A 58 -8.80 -3.33 -26.35
C LYS A 58 -8.91 -1.82 -26.10
N ILE A 59 -9.63 -1.40 -25.06
CA ILE A 59 -9.71 0.02 -24.69
C ILE A 59 -8.38 0.49 -24.14
N LEU A 60 -7.67 -0.33 -23.33
CA LEU A 60 -6.36 0.00 -22.79
C LEU A 60 -5.26 0.08 -23.87
N GLN A 61 -5.46 -0.55 -25.03
CA GLN A 61 -4.56 -0.51 -26.19
C GLN A 61 -4.77 0.73 -27.07
N LYS A 62 -5.88 1.46 -26.91
CA LYS A 62 -6.15 2.68 -27.71
C LYS A 62 -5.24 3.83 -27.29
N LYS A 63 -4.48 4.40 -28.24
CA LYS A 63 -3.57 5.54 -28.01
C LYS A 63 -4.31 6.86 -27.76
N ASP A 64 -5.51 7.00 -28.33
CA ASP A 64 -6.32 8.23 -28.32
C ASP A 64 -7.48 8.19 -27.32
N ALA A 65 -7.57 7.16 -26.51
CA ALA A 65 -8.60 7.06 -25.48
C ALA A 65 -8.37 8.11 -24.37
N SER A 66 -9.48 8.71 -23.90
CA SER A 66 -9.39 9.69 -22.81
C SER A 66 -8.85 9.05 -21.51
N PRO A 67 -8.12 9.82 -20.67
CA PRO A 67 -7.61 9.32 -19.37
C PRO A 67 -8.71 8.71 -18.48
N ASP A 68 -9.93 9.26 -18.52
CA ASP A 68 -11.08 8.76 -17.74
C ASP A 68 -11.54 7.42 -18.29
N LEU A 69 -11.56 7.24 -19.61
CA LEU A 69 -11.93 5.97 -20.23
C LEU A 69 -10.89 4.89 -19.92
N ILE A 70 -9.59 5.20 -20.04
CA ILE A 70 -8.48 4.31 -19.66
C ILE A 70 -8.57 3.92 -18.17
N SER A 71 -8.81 4.91 -17.27
CA SER A 71 -8.98 4.64 -15.84
C SER A 71 -10.19 3.72 -15.55
N SER A 72 -11.30 3.94 -16.27
CA SER A 72 -12.50 3.11 -16.12
C SER A 72 -12.29 1.70 -16.67
N ALA A 73 -11.60 1.55 -17.81
CA ALA A 73 -11.22 0.26 -18.39
C ALA A 73 -10.29 -0.51 -17.45
N PHE A 74 -9.27 0.14 -16.90
CA PHE A 74 -8.37 -0.49 -15.92
C PHE A 74 -9.14 -1.00 -14.69
N ARG A 75 -10.02 -0.17 -14.11
CA ARG A 75 -10.83 -0.57 -12.94
C ARG A 75 -11.77 -1.72 -13.26
N THR A 76 -12.33 -1.75 -14.48
CA THR A 76 -13.19 -2.82 -14.95
C THR A 76 -12.40 -4.11 -15.14
N ALA A 77 -11.26 -4.09 -15.83
CA ALA A 77 -10.39 -5.25 -16.00
C ALA A 77 -9.95 -5.82 -14.65
N ARG A 78 -9.53 -4.93 -13.72
CA ARG A 78 -9.17 -5.33 -12.36
C ARG A 78 -10.34 -6.02 -11.65
N TYR A 79 -11.53 -5.46 -11.70
CA TYR A 79 -12.73 -6.05 -11.10
C TYR A 79 -13.00 -7.45 -11.64
N LEU A 80 -12.96 -7.62 -12.97
CA LEU A 80 -13.18 -8.93 -13.61
C LEU A 80 -12.14 -9.97 -13.20
N ILE A 81 -10.87 -9.57 -13.06
CA ILE A 81 -9.80 -10.45 -12.60
C ILE A 81 -9.99 -10.81 -11.12
N ASP A 82 -10.33 -9.84 -10.27
CA ASP A 82 -10.50 -10.05 -8.82
C ASP A 82 -11.70 -10.96 -8.51
N GLU A 83 -12.79 -10.88 -9.29
CA GLU A 83 -13.97 -11.77 -9.18
C GLU A 83 -13.74 -13.18 -9.76
N ALA A 84 -12.68 -13.37 -10.55
CA ALA A 84 -12.41 -14.68 -11.13
C ALA A 84 -11.91 -15.67 -10.05
N PRO A 85 -12.33 -16.94 -10.09
CA PRO A 85 -11.82 -17.98 -9.22
C PRO A 85 -10.28 -18.07 -9.31
N PRO A 86 -9.56 -18.39 -8.21
CA PRO A 86 -8.09 -18.37 -8.18
C PRO A 86 -7.41 -19.14 -9.30
N ALA A 87 -7.93 -20.33 -9.65
CA ALA A 87 -7.38 -21.15 -10.74
C ALA A 87 -7.53 -20.47 -12.12
N LYS A 88 -8.70 -19.89 -12.40
CA LYS A 88 -8.94 -19.13 -13.63
C LYS A 88 -8.11 -17.84 -13.65
N ARG A 89 -7.96 -17.17 -12.51
CA ARG A 89 -7.18 -15.97 -12.39
C ARG A 89 -5.72 -16.16 -12.78
N LYS A 90 -5.06 -17.24 -12.30
CA LYS A 90 -3.70 -17.58 -12.70
C LYS A 90 -3.57 -17.85 -14.21
N ALA A 91 -4.54 -18.52 -14.80
CA ALA A 91 -4.53 -18.80 -16.25
C ALA A 91 -4.63 -17.55 -17.12
N LEU A 92 -5.14 -16.42 -16.57
CA LEU A 92 -5.22 -15.15 -17.30
C LEU A 92 -3.86 -14.50 -17.55
N SER A 93 -2.82 -14.86 -16.79
CA SER A 93 -1.48 -14.25 -16.93
C SER A 93 -0.94 -14.35 -18.35
N SER A 94 -1.00 -15.53 -18.95
CA SER A 94 -0.55 -15.77 -20.33
C SER A 94 -1.36 -14.95 -21.35
N LYS A 95 -2.66 -14.80 -21.13
CA LYS A 95 -3.54 -13.99 -21.97
C LYS A 95 -3.22 -12.50 -21.85
N LEU A 96 -3.06 -11.99 -20.61
CA LEU A 96 -2.70 -10.61 -20.36
C LEU A 96 -1.36 -10.21 -20.96
N LEU A 97 -0.38 -11.11 -20.96
CA LEU A 97 0.94 -10.88 -21.57
C LEU A 97 0.87 -10.68 -23.09
N GLN A 98 -0.11 -11.28 -23.78
CA GLN A 98 -0.29 -11.06 -25.22
C GLN A 98 -0.60 -9.59 -25.55
N TYR A 99 -1.32 -8.89 -24.67
CA TYR A 99 -1.65 -7.48 -24.87
C TYR A 99 -0.45 -6.54 -24.71
N GLN A 100 0.67 -6.99 -24.10
CA GLN A 100 1.83 -6.15 -23.85
C GLN A 100 2.43 -5.56 -25.13
N LYS A 101 2.43 -6.31 -26.23
CA LYS A 101 3.04 -5.89 -27.50
C LYS A 101 2.34 -4.68 -28.13
N GLU A 102 1.04 -4.57 -27.92
CA GLU A 102 0.20 -3.51 -28.53
C GLU A 102 -0.18 -2.42 -27.49
N MET A 103 0.29 -2.57 -26.25
CA MET A 103 -0.03 -1.63 -25.18
C MET A 103 0.77 -0.34 -25.33
N PRO A 104 0.13 0.86 -25.35
CA PRO A 104 0.84 2.12 -25.28
C PRO A 104 1.74 2.18 -24.03
N GLU A 105 2.94 2.79 -24.15
CA GLU A 105 3.93 2.84 -23.06
C GLU A 105 3.35 3.39 -21.75
N GLU A 106 2.53 4.43 -21.84
CA GLU A 106 1.84 5.06 -20.72
C GLU A 106 0.88 4.12 -19.97
N ASN A 107 0.36 3.08 -20.67
CA ASN A 107 -0.60 2.11 -20.12
C ASN A 107 0.06 0.81 -19.64
N VAL A 108 1.32 0.55 -19.99
CA VAL A 108 2.06 -0.68 -19.60
C VAL A 108 2.08 -0.86 -18.07
N LYS A 109 2.19 0.22 -17.30
CA LYS A 109 2.09 0.19 -15.83
C LYS A 109 0.76 -0.40 -15.32
N MET A 110 -0.32 -0.19 -16.06
CA MET A 110 -1.64 -0.75 -15.72
C MET A 110 -1.66 -2.25 -16.00
N LEU A 111 -1.07 -2.68 -17.11
CA LEU A 111 -0.92 -4.10 -17.43
C LEU A 111 -0.14 -4.85 -16.34
N TYR A 112 0.99 -4.31 -15.87
CA TYR A 112 1.74 -4.93 -14.77
C TYR A 112 0.89 -5.06 -13.48
N LYS A 113 0.06 -4.06 -13.16
CA LYS A 113 -0.87 -4.14 -12.03
C LYS A 113 -1.96 -5.19 -12.24
N LEU A 114 -2.47 -5.37 -13.45
CA LEU A 114 -3.43 -6.44 -13.75
C LEU A 114 -2.76 -7.83 -13.66
N LEU A 115 -1.54 -7.97 -14.17
CA LEU A 115 -0.74 -9.18 -14.03
C LEU A 115 -0.49 -9.54 -12.56
N ALA A 116 -0.18 -8.55 -11.72
CA ALA A 116 -0.01 -8.76 -10.27
C ALA A 116 -1.29 -9.31 -9.60
N ARG A 117 -2.47 -8.93 -10.11
CA ARG A 117 -3.76 -9.44 -9.59
C ARG A 117 -4.04 -10.89 -9.96
N THR A 118 -3.34 -11.45 -10.96
CA THR A 118 -3.47 -12.87 -11.31
C THR A 118 -2.93 -13.79 -10.23
N GLY A 119 -1.93 -13.34 -9.45
CA GLY A 119 -1.23 -14.14 -8.44
C GLY A 119 -0.44 -15.31 -9.04
N ASP A 120 -0.06 -15.23 -10.31
CA ASP A 120 0.74 -16.27 -10.96
C ASP A 120 2.24 -16.06 -10.68
N PRO A 121 2.94 -16.97 -9.95
CA PRO A 121 4.36 -16.81 -9.62
C PRO A 121 5.27 -16.64 -10.86
N LYS A 122 4.90 -17.21 -12.01
CA LYS A 122 5.67 -17.02 -13.26
C LYS A 122 5.76 -15.55 -13.69
N VAL A 123 4.76 -14.75 -13.32
CA VAL A 123 4.76 -13.33 -13.60
C VAL A 123 5.81 -12.58 -12.74
N LEU A 124 6.04 -13.02 -11.49
CA LEU A 124 7.10 -12.46 -10.65
C LEU A 124 8.47 -12.64 -11.30
N ASP A 125 8.80 -13.87 -11.74
CA ASP A 125 10.07 -14.21 -12.37
C ASP A 125 10.27 -13.44 -13.69
N MET A 126 9.19 -13.27 -14.47
CA MET A 126 9.22 -12.48 -15.70
C MET A 126 9.49 -11.01 -15.42
N MET A 127 8.81 -10.43 -14.44
CA MET A 127 8.99 -9.04 -14.04
C MET A 127 10.38 -8.80 -13.47
N GLU A 128 10.94 -9.76 -12.69
CA GLU A 128 12.29 -9.66 -12.15
C GLU A 128 13.36 -9.54 -13.25
N LYS A 129 13.20 -10.24 -14.36
CA LYS A 129 14.15 -10.17 -15.46
C LYS A 129 14.22 -8.80 -16.13
N SER A 130 13.13 -8.03 -16.06
CA SER A 130 13.00 -6.76 -16.78
C SER A 130 12.97 -5.52 -15.90
N TYR A 131 12.89 -5.64 -14.56
CA TYR A 131 12.74 -4.43 -13.72
C TYR A 131 14.01 -3.55 -13.67
N LYS A 132 15.17 -4.06 -14.06
CA LYS A 132 16.43 -3.31 -14.11
C LYS A 132 16.69 -2.59 -15.44
N GLU A 133 15.86 -2.77 -16.45
CA GLU A 133 16.11 -2.23 -17.79
C GLU A 133 16.11 -0.69 -17.82
N ASP A 134 15.17 -0.07 -17.11
CA ASP A 134 15.11 1.39 -16.91
C ASP A 134 14.35 1.78 -15.64
N THR A 135 14.53 3.03 -15.18
CA THR A 135 13.91 3.52 -13.94
C THR A 135 12.39 3.57 -14.00
N LYS A 136 11.78 3.90 -15.16
CA LYS A 136 10.31 3.98 -15.29
C LYS A 136 9.70 2.60 -15.19
N LYS A 137 10.31 1.62 -15.90
CA LYS A 137 9.90 0.23 -15.89
C LYS A 137 10.07 -0.39 -14.51
N ALA A 138 11.20 -0.11 -13.83
CA ALA A 138 11.43 -0.50 -12.46
C ALA A 138 10.33 -0.02 -11.52
N LEU A 139 9.99 1.27 -11.56
CA LEU A 139 8.92 1.84 -10.73
C LEU A 139 7.56 1.21 -11.02
N ALA A 140 7.25 0.94 -12.29
CA ALA A 140 5.99 0.32 -12.68
C ALA A 140 5.87 -1.12 -12.13
N ILE A 141 6.93 -1.92 -12.27
CA ILE A 141 7.00 -3.31 -11.80
C ILE A 141 6.95 -3.37 -10.27
N ILE A 142 7.77 -2.57 -9.58
CA ILE A 142 7.82 -2.54 -8.11
C ILE A 142 6.48 -2.09 -7.52
N THR A 143 5.81 -1.14 -8.18
CA THR A 143 4.46 -0.74 -7.78
C THR A 143 3.46 -1.89 -7.97
N ALA A 144 3.57 -2.65 -9.06
CA ALA A 144 2.73 -3.82 -9.31
C ALA A 144 2.99 -4.94 -8.29
N TRP A 145 4.25 -5.20 -7.92
CA TRP A 145 4.59 -6.12 -6.82
C TRP A 145 3.96 -5.70 -5.50
N GLY A 146 3.87 -4.39 -5.22
CA GLY A 146 3.16 -3.85 -4.06
C GLY A 146 1.63 -4.04 -4.08
N ASP A 147 1.06 -4.35 -5.24
CA ASP A 147 -0.36 -4.70 -5.40
C ASP A 147 -0.60 -6.23 -5.45
N TRP A 148 0.44 -7.05 -5.19
CA TRP A 148 0.34 -8.50 -5.17
C TRP A 148 -0.63 -8.99 -4.09
N ASN A 149 -1.42 -10.00 -4.41
CA ASN A 149 -2.49 -10.47 -3.51
C ASN A 149 -2.02 -11.51 -2.47
N THR A 150 -0.75 -11.91 -2.52
CA THR A 150 -0.08 -12.81 -1.55
C THR A 150 1.25 -12.20 -1.11
N ASP A 151 1.98 -12.88 -0.23
CA ASP A 151 3.31 -12.44 0.21
C ASP A 151 4.44 -12.88 -0.74
N ASP A 152 4.13 -13.58 -1.83
CA ASP A 152 5.12 -14.11 -2.78
C ASP A 152 6.00 -13.01 -3.42
N ALA A 153 5.48 -11.79 -3.55
CA ALA A 153 6.24 -10.65 -4.06
C ALA A 153 7.24 -10.06 -3.04
N VAL A 154 7.13 -10.39 -1.75
CA VAL A 154 7.94 -9.78 -0.69
C VAL A 154 9.45 -10.02 -0.88
N PRO A 155 9.94 -11.23 -1.23
CA PRO A 155 11.36 -11.46 -1.48
C PRO A 155 11.93 -10.59 -2.62
N TYR A 156 11.16 -10.42 -3.71
CA TYR A 156 11.54 -9.59 -4.85
C TYR A 156 11.62 -8.11 -4.47
N LEU A 157 10.68 -7.64 -3.68
CA LEU A 157 10.66 -6.28 -3.15
C LEU A 157 11.85 -6.02 -2.21
N PHE A 158 12.19 -6.97 -1.33
CA PHE A 158 13.40 -6.87 -0.48
C PHE A 158 14.68 -6.82 -1.31
N LYS A 159 14.79 -7.65 -2.36
CA LYS A 159 15.93 -7.63 -3.28
C LYS A 159 16.05 -6.25 -3.95
N ALA A 160 14.96 -5.70 -4.47
CA ALA A 160 14.95 -4.38 -5.10
C ALA A 160 15.27 -3.25 -4.11
N TRP A 161 14.77 -3.31 -2.87
CA TRP A 161 15.07 -2.33 -1.84
C TRP A 161 16.55 -2.30 -1.44
N LYS A 162 17.20 -3.46 -1.37
CA LYS A 162 18.62 -3.59 -1.00
C LYS A 162 19.59 -3.45 -2.17
N ASP A 163 19.10 -3.35 -3.39
CA ASP A 163 19.94 -3.23 -4.59
C ASP A 163 20.47 -1.80 -4.76
N GLU A 164 21.71 -1.55 -4.33
CA GLU A 164 22.36 -0.24 -4.42
C GLU A 164 22.60 0.24 -5.85
N SER A 165 22.55 -0.66 -6.84
CA SER A 165 22.65 -0.29 -8.27
C SER A 165 21.42 0.44 -8.80
N LEU A 166 20.29 0.36 -8.08
CA LEU A 166 19.05 1.02 -8.44
C LEU A 166 19.02 2.46 -7.93
N HIS A 167 18.39 3.33 -8.72
CA HIS A 167 18.13 4.70 -8.29
C HIS A 167 17.38 4.74 -6.94
N GLU A 168 17.73 5.69 -6.06
CA GLU A 168 17.15 5.82 -4.71
C GLU A 168 15.61 5.82 -4.69
N ARG A 169 14.99 6.52 -5.65
CA ARG A 169 13.52 6.55 -5.79
C ARG A 169 12.91 5.16 -6.00
N VAL A 170 13.62 4.29 -6.75
CA VAL A 170 13.17 2.90 -7.01
C VAL A 170 13.26 2.08 -5.73
N ARG A 171 14.36 2.23 -4.98
CA ARG A 171 14.55 1.56 -3.68
C ARG A 171 13.52 2.00 -2.64
N SER A 172 13.26 3.31 -2.57
CA SER A 172 12.21 3.86 -1.70
C SER A 172 10.82 3.32 -2.07
N GLN A 173 10.49 3.24 -3.36
CA GLN A 173 9.23 2.64 -3.82
C GLN A 173 9.14 1.15 -3.46
N ALA A 174 10.24 0.41 -3.51
CA ALA A 174 10.27 -1.00 -3.09
C ALA A 174 9.97 -1.14 -1.59
N HIS A 175 10.58 -0.32 -0.75
CA HIS A 175 10.29 -0.25 0.69
C HIS A 175 8.79 0.01 0.96
N ASP A 176 8.21 1.03 0.31
CA ASP A 176 6.78 1.35 0.45
C ASP A 176 5.87 0.20 -0.02
N SER A 177 6.29 -0.49 -1.08
CA SER A 177 5.57 -1.64 -1.62
C SER A 177 5.63 -2.85 -0.68
N ILE A 178 6.76 -3.10 0.00
CA ILE A 178 6.86 -4.12 1.06
C ILE A 178 5.83 -3.83 2.16
N LEU A 179 5.81 -2.59 2.68
CA LEU A 179 4.86 -2.21 3.73
C LEU A 179 3.41 -2.34 3.28
N ARG A 180 3.12 -2.04 2.01
CA ARG A 180 1.78 -2.20 1.45
C ARG A 180 1.34 -3.66 1.44
N VAL A 181 2.19 -4.58 0.97
CA VAL A 181 1.90 -6.02 0.96
C VAL A 181 1.74 -6.56 2.37
N LEU A 182 2.67 -6.21 3.26
CA LEU A 182 2.68 -6.72 4.62
C LEU A 182 1.60 -6.11 5.52
N SER A 183 1.09 -4.91 5.20
CA SER A 183 -0.01 -4.26 5.94
C SER A 183 -1.39 -4.80 5.60
N VAL A 184 -1.52 -5.69 4.62
CA VAL A 184 -2.77 -6.42 4.37
C VAL A 184 -2.90 -7.50 5.43
N ASP A 185 -4.03 -7.50 6.15
CA ASP A 185 -4.32 -8.53 7.14
C ASP A 185 -4.58 -9.87 6.45
N ARG A 186 -3.74 -10.86 6.76
CA ARG A 186 -3.79 -12.22 6.22
C ARG A 186 -3.49 -13.21 7.33
N ASP A 187 -3.92 -14.43 7.13
CA ASP A 187 -3.52 -15.54 7.99
C ASP A 187 -2.05 -15.87 7.70
N ARG A 188 -1.17 -15.49 8.64
CA ARG A 188 0.28 -15.70 8.58
C ARG A 188 0.75 -16.35 9.85
N ASP A 189 1.76 -17.23 9.74
CA ASP A 189 2.51 -17.66 10.91
C ASP A 189 3.19 -16.46 11.60
N ASP A 190 2.97 -16.32 12.90
CA ASP A 190 3.45 -15.19 13.69
C ASP A 190 4.98 -15.03 13.63
N ASN A 191 5.73 -16.12 13.71
CA ASN A 191 7.19 -16.07 13.73
C ASN A 191 7.78 -15.79 12.35
N ALA A 192 7.20 -16.39 11.29
CA ALA A 192 7.58 -16.08 9.91
C ALA A 192 7.30 -14.60 9.60
N THR A 193 6.14 -14.09 10.04
CA THR A 193 5.78 -12.67 9.86
C THR A 193 6.73 -11.73 10.56
N LEU A 194 7.10 -12.00 11.82
CA LEU A 194 8.08 -11.20 12.56
C LEU A 194 9.42 -11.10 11.81
N LYS A 195 9.91 -12.22 11.25
CA LYS A 195 11.16 -12.24 10.45
C LYS A 195 11.08 -11.36 9.21
N LEU A 196 9.90 -11.23 8.57
CA LEU A 196 9.71 -10.35 7.42
C LEU A 196 9.77 -8.86 7.82
N PHE A 197 9.31 -8.51 9.02
CA PHE A 197 9.31 -7.13 9.49
C PHE A 197 10.63 -6.69 10.15
N ASP A 198 11.42 -7.61 10.68
CA ASP A 198 12.69 -7.29 11.37
C ASP A 198 13.63 -6.38 10.55
N PRO A 199 13.87 -6.64 9.24
CA PRO A 199 14.71 -5.76 8.43
C PRO A 199 14.16 -4.33 8.27
N LEU A 200 12.83 -4.19 8.25
CA LEU A 200 12.17 -2.89 8.12
C LEU A 200 12.30 -2.06 9.39
N ILE A 201 12.15 -2.71 10.56
CA ILE A 201 12.33 -2.07 11.86
C ILE A 201 13.80 -1.66 12.03
N ALA A 202 14.76 -2.53 11.68
CA ALA A 202 16.17 -2.24 11.76
C ALA A 202 16.60 -1.07 10.86
N ASP A 203 15.93 -0.88 9.71
CA ASP A 203 16.19 0.23 8.80
C ASP A 203 15.49 1.55 9.21
N ALA A 204 14.52 1.50 10.12
CA ALA A 204 13.79 2.66 10.57
C ALA A 204 14.60 3.49 11.60
N LYS A 205 15.74 4.05 11.15
CA LYS A 205 16.67 4.80 12.00
C LYS A 205 16.16 6.18 12.41
N THR A 206 15.23 6.77 11.65
CA THR A 206 14.64 8.09 11.98
C THR A 206 13.24 7.96 12.56
N SER A 207 12.82 8.96 13.34
CA SER A 207 11.46 9.02 13.91
C SER A 207 10.37 9.01 12.85
N GLU A 208 10.57 9.66 11.70
CA GLU A 208 9.63 9.68 10.58
C GLU A 208 9.43 8.27 9.99
N ARG A 209 10.51 7.52 9.79
CA ARG A 209 10.42 6.14 9.30
C ARG A 209 9.71 5.22 10.30
N ARG A 210 9.96 5.39 11.60
CA ARG A 210 9.25 4.65 12.64
C ARG A 210 7.76 5.00 12.68
N GLN A 211 7.39 6.28 12.57
CA GLN A 211 5.98 6.71 12.46
C GLN A 211 5.28 6.10 11.24
N PHE A 212 5.99 5.99 10.11
CA PHE A 212 5.47 5.36 8.90
C PHE A 212 5.17 3.86 9.13
N LEU A 213 6.07 3.12 9.79
CA LEU A 213 5.84 1.72 10.18
C LEU A 213 4.63 1.58 11.11
N VAL A 214 4.51 2.43 12.14
CA VAL A 214 3.35 2.45 13.04
C VAL A 214 2.06 2.67 12.25
N SER A 215 2.08 3.54 11.25
CA SER A 215 0.93 3.82 10.39
C SER A 215 0.52 2.64 9.51
N ALA A 216 1.45 1.77 9.13
CA ALA A 216 1.18 0.52 8.44
C ALA A 216 0.59 -0.53 9.41
N PHE A 217 1.23 -0.72 10.58
CA PHE A 217 0.85 -1.77 11.52
C PHE A 217 -0.49 -1.54 12.21
N LYS A 218 -0.89 -0.29 12.46
CA LYS A 218 -2.23 0.03 13.02
C LYS A 218 -3.40 -0.40 12.12
N ARG A 219 -3.15 -0.86 10.89
CA ARG A 219 -4.17 -1.39 9.97
C ARG A 219 -4.38 -2.90 10.14
N LEU A 220 -3.45 -3.57 10.81
CA LEU A 220 -3.50 -5.00 11.05
C LEU A 220 -4.46 -5.30 12.22
N SER A 221 -4.98 -6.51 12.24
CA SER A 221 -5.86 -6.99 13.32
C SER A 221 -5.08 -7.24 14.62
N ASN A 222 -5.83 -7.49 15.69
CA ASN A 222 -5.26 -7.78 17.01
C ASN A 222 -4.64 -9.18 17.04
N ARG A 223 -3.40 -9.29 16.59
CA ARG A 223 -2.60 -10.51 16.63
C ARG A 223 -1.36 -10.33 17.51
N PRO A 224 -0.87 -11.38 18.18
CA PRO A 224 0.30 -11.28 19.05
C PRO A 224 1.54 -10.69 18.36
N TYR A 225 1.77 -11.02 17.09
CA TYR A 225 2.91 -10.47 16.36
C TYR A 225 2.80 -8.96 16.12
N VAL A 226 1.59 -8.41 15.88
CA VAL A 226 1.38 -6.99 15.68
C VAL A 226 1.71 -6.21 16.96
N ILE A 227 1.26 -6.72 18.11
CA ILE A 227 1.57 -6.12 19.41
C ILE A 227 3.09 -6.15 19.67
N ARG A 228 3.76 -7.25 19.34
CA ARG A 228 5.23 -7.37 19.48
C ARG A 228 5.98 -6.40 18.55
N LEU A 229 5.53 -6.26 17.30
CA LEU A 229 6.15 -5.29 16.35
C LEU A 229 6.02 -3.85 16.84
N LEU A 230 4.83 -3.45 17.26
CA LEU A 230 4.60 -2.12 17.84
C LEU A 230 5.43 -1.90 19.12
N GLY A 231 5.52 -2.91 19.98
CA GLY A 231 6.34 -2.88 21.19
C GLY A 231 7.83 -2.67 20.88
N ARG A 232 8.38 -3.35 19.85
CA ARG A 232 9.77 -3.15 19.41
C ARG A 232 10.02 -1.73 18.89
N ILE A 233 9.09 -1.16 18.12
CA ILE A 233 9.23 0.22 17.63
C ILE A 233 9.20 1.18 18.81
N LYS A 234 8.31 0.97 19.79
CA LYS A 234 8.23 1.79 20.99
C LYS A 234 9.55 1.75 21.78
N GLN A 235 10.06 0.54 22.05
CA GLN A 235 11.33 0.36 22.77
C GLN A 235 12.47 1.08 22.06
N THR A 236 12.59 0.95 20.73
CA THR A 236 13.61 1.65 19.96
C THR A 236 13.47 3.18 20.08
N ALA A 237 12.25 3.71 20.07
CA ALA A 237 12.02 5.14 20.23
C ALA A 237 12.36 5.64 21.65
N GLU A 238 12.01 4.87 22.68
CA GLU A 238 12.37 5.15 24.08
C GLU A 238 13.88 5.14 24.29
N ASP A 239 14.58 4.15 23.72
CA ASP A 239 16.04 4.05 23.79
C ASP A 239 16.71 5.26 23.11
N GLN A 240 16.24 5.67 21.94
CA GLN A 240 16.74 6.85 21.22
C GLN A 240 16.46 8.14 21.98
N ARG A 241 15.25 8.30 22.51
CA ARG A 241 14.87 9.45 23.35
C ARG A 241 15.79 9.57 24.57
N ASN A 242 15.99 8.45 25.27
CA ASN A 242 16.85 8.40 26.46
C ASN A 242 18.33 8.71 26.12
N ALA A 243 18.80 8.34 24.93
CA ALA A 243 20.14 8.67 24.46
C ALA A 243 20.31 10.16 24.07
N VAL A 244 19.22 10.81 23.65
CA VAL A 244 19.21 12.23 23.29
C VAL A 244 19.04 13.13 24.52
N GLU A 245 18.31 12.70 25.55
CA GLU A 245 17.96 13.52 26.73
C GLU A 245 19.16 14.20 27.41
N PRO A 246 20.26 13.49 27.79
CA PRO A 246 21.39 14.15 28.42
C PRO A 246 22.11 15.15 27.49
N LYS A 247 22.12 14.88 26.18
CA LYS A 247 22.70 15.80 25.19
C LYS A 247 21.86 17.05 25.01
N PHE A 248 20.54 16.89 25.05
CA PHE A 248 19.58 18.00 24.99
C PHE A 248 19.74 18.92 26.19
N GLN A 249 19.78 18.38 27.42
CA GLN A 249 20.00 19.16 28.64
C GLN A 249 21.33 19.93 28.61
N ALA A 250 22.41 19.27 28.18
CA ALA A 250 23.69 19.94 28.04
C ALA A 250 23.69 21.05 26.97
N ALA A 251 22.98 20.85 25.87
CA ALA A 251 22.83 21.86 24.81
C ALA A 251 21.96 23.05 25.29
N GLU A 252 20.93 22.78 26.06
CA GLU A 252 20.08 23.82 26.68
C GLU A 252 20.89 24.72 27.61
N GLU A 253 21.68 24.14 28.53
CA GLU A 253 22.56 24.90 29.41
C GLU A 253 23.62 25.71 28.63
N ALA A 254 24.19 25.12 27.57
CA ALA A 254 25.15 25.80 26.71
C ALA A 254 24.51 26.97 25.95
N LEU A 255 23.27 26.81 25.47
CA LEU A 255 22.52 27.85 24.81
C LEU A 255 22.24 29.04 25.76
N PHE A 256 21.76 28.77 26.97
CA PHE A 256 21.50 29.84 27.97
C PHE A 256 22.78 30.64 28.30
N LYS A 257 23.91 29.93 28.48
CA LYS A 257 25.22 30.61 28.73
C LYS A 257 25.67 31.47 27.56
N ALA A 258 25.43 31.02 26.32
CA ALA A 258 25.76 31.79 25.12
C ALA A 258 24.81 32.97 24.91
N GLU A 259 23.52 32.80 25.19
CA GLU A 259 22.52 33.85 25.16
C GLU A 259 22.84 35.01 26.15
N ASP A 260 23.21 34.66 27.38
CA ASP A 260 23.60 35.66 28.40
C ASP A 260 24.82 36.48 27.97
N LYS A 261 25.83 35.83 27.37
CA LYS A 261 27.02 36.53 26.84
C LYS A 261 26.64 37.46 25.67
N PHE A 262 25.82 37.01 24.77
CA PHE A 262 25.36 37.79 23.60
C PHE A 262 24.52 39.00 24.07
N LYS A 263 23.59 38.81 25.04
CA LYS A 263 22.77 39.88 25.61
C LYS A 263 23.64 40.94 26.37
N ALA A 264 24.73 40.50 27.01
CA ALA A 264 25.63 41.41 27.70
C ALA A 264 26.46 42.27 26.71
N ASN A 265 26.76 41.77 25.52
CA ASN A 265 27.48 42.54 24.49
C ASN A 265 26.94 42.25 23.08
N PRO A 266 25.83 42.83 22.65
CA PRO A 266 25.15 42.55 21.37
C PRO A 266 26.00 42.94 20.14
N GLY A 267 27.04 43.78 20.33
CA GLY A 267 27.95 44.16 19.23
C GLY A 267 29.12 43.17 19.00
N ASP A 268 29.27 42.20 19.86
CA ASP A 268 30.34 41.19 19.72
C ASP A 268 29.96 40.10 18.72
N ALA A 269 30.60 40.15 17.54
CA ALA A 269 30.38 39.19 16.49
C ALA A 269 30.73 37.74 16.90
N ALA A 270 31.69 37.53 17.80
CA ALA A 270 32.06 36.21 18.28
C ALA A 270 30.99 35.65 19.24
N ALA A 271 30.44 36.47 20.14
CA ALA A 271 29.37 36.08 21.03
C ALA A 271 28.08 35.75 20.24
N LYS A 272 27.78 36.50 19.18
CA LYS A 272 26.66 36.22 18.26
C LYS A 272 26.83 34.88 17.54
N ALA A 273 28.03 34.62 16.99
CA ALA A 273 28.29 33.37 16.28
C ALA A 273 28.25 32.15 17.22
N ASP A 274 28.71 32.28 18.48
CA ASP A 274 28.61 31.20 19.48
C ASP A 274 27.16 30.92 19.84
N TYR A 275 26.33 31.96 20.04
CA TYR A 275 24.91 31.81 20.29
C TYR A 275 24.17 31.07 19.13
N GLU A 276 24.35 31.54 17.87
CA GLU A 276 23.74 30.93 16.71
C GLU A 276 24.15 29.45 16.53
N ALA A 277 25.41 29.11 16.81
CA ALA A 277 25.88 27.74 16.76
C ALA A 277 25.25 26.85 17.85
N LYS A 278 25.11 27.36 19.09
CA LYS A 278 24.44 26.63 20.18
C LYS A 278 22.95 26.47 19.95
N GLU A 279 22.29 27.52 19.44
CA GLU A 279 20.87 27.49 19.07
C GLU A 279 20.59 26.41 18.01
N LYS A 280 21.44 26.30 16.99
CA LYS A 280 21.32 25.26 15.98
C LYS A 280 21.38 23.84 16.58
N ILE A 281 22.38 23.58 17.47
CA ILE A 281 22.54 22.28 18.13
C ILE A 281 21.31 21.99 19.02
N TYR A 282 20.85 22.95 19.79
CA TYR A 282 19.66 22.81 20.63
C TYR A 282 18.43 22.46 19.81
N ASN A 283 18.20 23.17 18.70
CA ASN A 283 17.05 22.96 17.82
C ASN A 283 17.09 21.56 17.16
N GLU A 284 18.25 21.08 16.76
CA GLU A 284 18.44 19.72 16.22
C GLU A 284 18.10 18.65 17.27
N LEU A 285 18.60 18.77 18.48
CA LEU A 285 18.35 17.80 19.57
C LEU A 285 16.90 17.87 20.06
N SER A 286 16.30 19.07 20.14
CA SER A 286 14.89 19.29 20.45
C SER A 286 13.98 18.62 19.42
N SER A 287 14.31 18.76 18.14
CA SER A 287 13.57 18.11 17.05
C SER A 287 13.67 16.59 17.13
N GLN A 288 14.87 16.03 17.40
CA GLN A 288 15.05 14.59 17.58
C GLN A 288 14.22 14.06 18.76
N LYS A 289 14.31 14.68 19.94
CA LYS A 289 13.54 14.31 21.14
C LYS A 289 12.05 14.33 20.87
N THR A 290 11.55 15.44 20.32
CA THR A 290 10.12 15.61 19.97
C THR A 290 9.67 14.57 18.92
N GLY A 291 10.54 14.21 17.97
CA GLY A 291 10.30 13.17 16.98
C GLY A 291 10.04 11.81 17.63
N GLU A 292 10.86 11.43 18.61
CA GLU A 292 10.70 10.16 19.33
C GLU A 292 9.46 10.16 20.25
N ASP A 293 9.18 11.26 20.93
CA ASP A 293 7.94 11.40 21.73
C ASP A 293 6.68 11.21 20.86
N LYS A 294 6.70 11.73 19.62
CA LYS A 294 5.61 11.50 18.65
C LYS A 294 5.51 10.04 18.25
N VAL A 295 6.62 9.32 18.08
CA VAL A 295 6.60 7.88 17.79
C VAL A 295 5.97 7.11 18.94
N ILE A 296 6.40 7.36 20.17
CA ILE A 296 5.88 6.69 21.37
C ILE A 296 4.37 6.90 21.48
N ALA A 297 3.90 8.14 21.38
CA ALA A 297 2.48 8.46 21.40
C ALA A 297 1.69 7.80 20.26
N ALA A 298 2.28 7.74 19.06
CA ALA A 298 1.65 7.09 17.91
C ALA A 298 1.53 5.57 18.11
N VAL A 299 2.54 4.92 18.73
CA VAL A 299 2.50 3.49 19.06
C VAL A 299 1.42 3.21 20.11
N ASP A 300 1.33 4.01 21.17
CA ASP A 300 0.32 3.82 22.22
C ASP A 300 -1.10 3.91 21.66
N LYS A 301 -1.34 4.90 20.79
CA LYS A 301 -2.61 5.02 20.05
C LYS A 301 -2.86 3.86 19.09
N ALA A 302 -1.83 3.35 18.44
CA ALA A 302 -1.93 2.20 17.54
C ALA A 302 -2.25 0.92 18.32
N LEU A 303 -1.60 0.67 19.46
CA LEU A 303 -1.86 -0.46 20.35
C LEU A 303 -3.29 -0.43 20.89
N GLU A 304 -3.78 0.74 21.29
CA GLU A 304 -5.18 0.88 21.72
C GLU A 304 -6.15 0.50 20.60
N LYS A 305 -5.89 0.97 19.37
CA LYS A 305 -6.71 0.65 18.21
C LYS A 305 -6.67 -0.85 17.87
N VAL A 306 -5.47 -1.44 17.80
CA VAL A 306 -5.27 -2.86 17.48
C VAL A 306 -6.00 -3.74 18.49
N ARG A 307 -5.89 -3.45 19.79
CA ARG A 307 -6.57 -4.21 20.85
C ARG A 307 -8.09 -4.18 20.75
N LYS A 308 -8.66 -3.10 20.20
CA LYS A 308 -10.11 -2.96 19.93
C LYS A 308 -10.56 -3.65 18.64
N THR A 309 -9.64 -4.03 17.76
CA THR A 309 -9.95 -4.72 16.51
C THR A 309 -10.01 -6.23 16.78
N PRO A 310 -11.16 -6.91 16.56
CA PRO A 310 -11.27 -8.33 16.83
C PRO A 310 -10.25 -9.15 16.03
N ASP A 311 -9.68 -10.17 16.66
CA ASP A 311 -8.87 -11.17 15.96
C ASP A 311 -9.79 -11.99 15.03
N PRO A 312 -9.57 -11.99 13.72
CA PRO A 312 -10.43 -12.71 12.78
C PRO A 312 -10.41 -14.23 13.02
N THR A 313 -9.36 -14.80 13.60
CA THR A 313 -9.27 -16.22 13.92
C THR A 313 -10.16 -16.60 15.10
N ARG A 314 -10.39 -15.69 16.05
CA ARG A 314 -11.32 -15.93 17.19
C ARG A 314 -12.79 -15.92 16.79
N LYS A 315 -13.16 -15.23 15.70
CA LYS A 315 -14.53 -15.25 15.18
C LYS A 315 -14.89 -16.61 14.56
N ALA A 316 -13.95 -17.29 13.94
CA ALA A 316 -14.15 -18.62 13.38
C ALA A 316 -14.36 -19.65 14.50
N ALA A 317 -13.51 -19.67 15.55
CA ALA A 317 -13.63 -20.57 16.68
C ALA A 317 -14.96 -20.38 17.46
N SER A 318 -15.43 -19.13 17.63
CA SER A 318 -16.69 -18.86 18.33
C SER A 318 -17.96 -19.18 17.52
N ALA A 319 -17.84 -19.38 16.21
CA ALA A 319 -18.93 -19.83 15.34
C ALA A 319 -19.05 -21.37 15.35
N GLU A 320 -17.91 -22.07 15.38
CA GLU A 320 -17.87 -23.54 15.50
C GLU A 320 -18.35 -24.01 16.87
N ASP A 321 -18.01 -23.31 17.96
CA ASP A 321 -18.49 -23.63 19.33
C ASP A 321 -19.99 -23.37 19.54
N ARG A 322 -20.68 -22.63 18.64
CA ARG A 322 -22.12 -22.40 18.75
C ARG A 322 -22.99 -23.45 18.05
N ASP A 323 -22.43 -24.15 17.08
CA ASP A 323 -23.19 -25.22 16.39
C ASP A 323 -23.21 -26.55 17.13
N ASP A 324 -22.32 -26.76 18.13
CA ASP A 324 -22.30 -28.01 18.92
C ASP A 324 -23.22 -28.01 20.15
N ASP A 325 -23.78 -26.86 20.58
CA ASP A 325 -24.61 -26.79 21.81
C ASP A 325 -26.14 -26.83 21.51
N ASP A 326 -26.56 -26.79 20.23
CA ASP A 326 -27.99 -26.81 19.85
C ASP A 326 -28.49 -28.22 19.42
N SER A 327 -27.61 -29.22 19.41
CA SER A 327 -27.99 -30.59 19.05
C SER A 327 -28.40 -31.49 20.24
N SER A 328 -28.33 -30.96 21.48
CA SER A 328 -28.64 -31.75 22.71
C SER A 328 -30.03 -31.57 23.31
N VAL A 329 -30.92 -30.76 22.70
CA VAL A 329 -32.25 -30.43 23.26
C VAL A 329 -33.43 -31.12 22.54
N ILE A 330 -33.19 -31.92 21.49
CA ILE A 330 -34.29 -32.68 20.84
C ILE A 330 -34.09 -34.21 21.06
N LYS A 331 -34.13 -34.62 22.30
CA LYS A 331 -34.47 -36.00 22.68
C LYS A 331 -35.08 -36.00 24.07
N THR A 332 -36.33 -35.65 24.19
CA THR A 332 -37.30 -36.19 25.17
C THR A 332 -38.62 -35.38 25.01
N ILE A 333 -39.47 -35.83 24.13
CA ILE A 333 -40.96 -35.95 24.35
C ILE A 333 -41.45 -37.01 23.37
#